data_694f2abf347f29b545a1e7302ebb4c22
#
_entry.id   694f2abf347f29b545a1e7302ebb4c22
#
_cell.length_a   1.000
_cell.length_b   1.000
_cell.length_c   1.000
_cell.angle_alpha   90.00
_cell.angle_beta   90.00
_cell.angle_gamma   90.00
#
_symmetry.space_group_name_H-M   'P 1'
#
loop_
_entity.id
_entity.type
_entity.pdbx_description
1 polymer ?
#
loop_
_entity_poly.entity_id
_entity_poly.type
_entity_poly.pdbx_seq_one_letter_code
_entity_poly.pdbx_strand_id
1 'polypeptide(L)'
;MNKFGAFLLLSMLACGFGAVSAQDAGNRGYKILQKVSLPGDGGFDFLTVDSDNRRIYITHNNSVQVIDADTLKLIGTVDNVPHPHGVVFLPDMGKGYATSGDPGSVIVFDLKTFKHLSEISASKDADVIIYDKASGHVVTFDGDSKNSTVIDPATDKVIQTVDLPGAPEVAVSDGKGYLYDNLESESKIIKIDAQTMKITKSWPLAPGASPSGLSMDLENNRLFSGCHNQLLVVMNAKNGKVVQTLPIGKSVDGTYFDPASATIFSSNGDGTLTVIHEDSPNKYTLVENVQTEEGAKTMAFDSKTGHVFLTTAQRGEAPTPTKEDPKPKRKIIPGTFHLLVLGK
;
A
#
# COMPACT_ATOMS: atom_id res chain seq x y z
N MET A 1 -66.67 -45.26 -54.73
CA MET A 1 -66.64 -43.86 -54.29
C MET A 1 -65.99 -43.82 -52.88
N ASN A 2 -64.70 -43.80 -52.85
CA ASN A 2 -63.92 -44.02 -51.64
C ASN A 2 -63.32 -42.68 -51.17
N LYS A 3 -63.53 -42.32 -49.90
CA LYS A 3 -62.88 -41.21 -49.22
C LYS A 3 -61.70 -41.75 -48.44
N PHE A 4 -60.49 -41.33 -48.81
CA PHE A 4 -59.31 -41.58 -48.05
C PHE A 4 -59.09 -40.42 -47.00
N GLY A 5 -59.09 -40.76 -45.76
CA GLY A 5 -58.70 -39.87 -44.67
C GLY A 5 -57.21 -39.94 -44.43
N ALA A 6 -56.53 -38.82 -44.48
CA ALA A 6 -55.12 -38.73 -44.14
C ALA A 6 -54.97 -38.45 -42.63
N PHE A 7 -54.25 -39.36 -41.91
CA PHE A 7 -53.84 -39.15 -40.54
C PHE A 7 -52.51 -38.35 -40.52
N LEU A 8 -52.57 -37.20 -39.92
CA LEU A 8 -51.40 -36.39 -39.69
C LEU A 8 -50.81 -36.79 -38.34
N LEU A 9 -49.62 -37.42 -38.33
CA LEU A 9 -48.84 -37.68 -37.11
C LEU A 9 -48.07 -36.41 -36.69
N LEU A 10 -48.46 -35.83 -35.58
CA LEU A 10 -47.74 -34.69 -34.94
C LEU A 10 -46.64 -35.25 -34.04
N SER A 11 -45.38 -35.20 -34.49
CA SER A 11 -44.22 -35.52 -33.65
C SER A 11 -43.89 -34.34 -32.75
N MET A 12 -44.14 -34.48 -31.44
CA MET A 12 -43.65 -33.54 -30.42
C MET A 12 -42.14 -33.73 -30.23
N LEU A 13 -41.37 -32.75 -30.66
CA LEU A 13 -39.97 -32.63 -30.33
C LEU A 13 -39.88 -32.05 -28.91
N ALA A 14 -39.55 -32.88 -27.91
CA ALA A 14 -39.25 -32.42 -26.57
C ALA A 14 -37.86 -31.79 -26.56
N CYS A 15 -37.80 -30.45 -26.57
CA CYS A 15 -36.57 -29.71 -26.24
C CYS A 15 -36.27 -29.89 -24.75
N GLY A 16 -35.34 -30.79 -24.45
CA GLY A 16 -34.74 -30.91 -23.12
C GLY A 16 -33.93 -29.64 -22.81
N PHE A 17 -34.52 -28.74 -22.03
CA PHE A 17 -33.74 -27.71 -21.36
C PHE A 17 -32.85 -28.40 -20.31
N GLY A 18 -31.60 -28.63 -20.66
CA GLY A 18 -30.57 -29.00 -19.68
C GLY A 18 -30.48 -27.87 -18.68
N ALA A 19 -30.92 -28.12 -17.45
CA ALA A 19 -30.62 -27.27 -16.32
C ALA A 19 -29.09 -27.24 -16.15
N VAL A 20 -28.46 -26.18 -16.61
CA VAL A 20 -27.08 -25.86 -16.19
C VAL A 20 -27.14 -25.63 -14.68
N SER A 21 -26.64 -26.63 -13.97
CA SER A 21 -26.48 -26.54 -12.52
C SER A 21 -25.63 -25.30 -12.21
N ALA A 22 -26.22 -24.36 -11.49
CA ALA A 22 -25.48 -23.30 -10.80
C ALA A 22 -24.70 -23.91 -9.64
N GLN A 23 -23.66 -24.66 -9.96
CA GLN A 23 -22.67 -25.13 -9.00
C GLN A 23 -21.31 -24.68 -9.48
N ASP A 24 -20.61 -23.94 -8.56
CA ASP A 24 -19.29 -23.35 -8.66
C ASP A 24 -19.18 -21.95 -9.31
N ALA A 25 -20.00 -21.01 -8.86
CA ALA A 25 -19.48 -19.67 -8.63
C ALA A 25 -18.74 -19.69 -7.25
N GLY A 26 -17.76 -20.58 -7.12
CA GLY A 26 -16.89 -20.63 -5.95
C GLY A 26 -16.21 -19.29 -5.81
N ASN A 27 -16.34 -18.71 -4.66
CA ASN A 27 -15.82 -17.46 -4.13
C ASN A 27 -14.48 -17.06 -4.80
N ARG A 28 -14.54 -16.31 -5.89
CA ARG A 28 -13.37 -15.83 -6.66
C ARG A 28 -12.82 -14.51 -6.12
N GLY A 29 -13.33 -14.06 -4.98
CA GLY A 29 -12.89 -12.85 -4.30
C GLY A 29 -11.67 -13.07 -3.42
N TYR A 30 -11.05 -11.98 -3.03
CA TYR A 30 -9.97 -12.01 -2.04
C TYR A 30 -10.49 -12.46 -0.67
N LYS A 31 -9.65 -13.21 0.06
CA LYS A 31 -9.93 -13.67 1.42
C LYS A 31 -8.63 -13.84 2.19
N ILE A 32 -8.70 -13.91 3.51
CA ILE A 32 -7.56 -14.29 4.34
C ILE A 32 -7.27 -15.78 4.08
N LEU A 33 -6.11 -16.05 3.49
CA LEU A 33 -5.61 -17.42 3.24
C LEU A 33 -4.88 -17.94 4.46
N GLN A 34 -4.13 -17.08 5.15
CA GLN A 34 -3.29 -17.46 6.27
C GLN A 34 -3.08 -16.30 7.24
N LYS A 35 -2.92 -16.64 8.54
CA LYS A 35 -2.44 -15.76 9.60
C LYS A 35 -1.15 -16.34 10.14
N VAL A 36 -0.11 -15.54 10.22
CA VAL A 36 1.22 -15.96 10.67
C VAL A 36 1.63 -15.09 11.84
N SER A 37 1.72 -15.71 13.02
CA SER A 37 2.23 -15.02 14.20
C SER A 37 3.69 -14.61 13.98
N LEU A 38 3.99 -13.36 14.27
CA LEU A 38 5.33 -12.79 14.19
C LEU A 38 5.85 -12.52 15.61
N PRO A 39 7.16 -12.65 15.83
CA PRO A 39 7.73 -12.40 17.15
C PRO A 39 7.79 -10.91 17.47
N GLY A 40 7.85 -10.59 18.75
CA GLY A 40 8.06 -9.25 19.29
C GLY A 40 6.76 -8.54 19.65
N ASP A 41 6.93 -7.50 20.45
CA ASP A 41 5.87 -6.62 20.94
C ASP A 41 6.17 -5.18 20.51
N GLY A 42 5.16 -4.33 20.47
CA GLY A 42 5.31 -2.92 20.15
C GLY A 42 4.57 -2.47 18.91
N GLY A 43 4.91 -1.29 18.42
CA GLY A 43 4.32 -0.69 17.23
C GLY A 43 4.83 -1.33 15.94
N PHE A 44 4.06 -1.19 14.89
CA PHE A 44 4.41 -1.60 13.54
C PHE A 44 3.86 -0.56 12.56
N ASP A 45 4.44 -0.54 11.35
CA ASP A 45 4.01 0.38 10.31
C ASP A 45 4.09 -0.29 8.93
N PHE A 46 4.75 0.32 7.95
CA PHE A 46 4.77 -0.19 6.59
C PHE A 46 5.47 -1.54 6.46
N LEU A 47 5.04 -2.26 5.46
CA LEU A 47 5.72 -3.45 4.96
C LEU A 47 5.96 -3.32 3.47
N THR A 48 7.04 -3.91 2.97
CA THR A 48 7.44 -3.86 1.56
C THR A 48 7.79 -5.25 1.08
N VAL A 49 7.35 -5.61 -0.13
CA VAL A 49 7.66 -6.91 -0.74
C VAL A 49 8.68 -6.75 -1.85
N ASP A 50 9.80 -7.47 -1.71
CA ASP A 50 10.71 -7.76 -2.80
C ASP A 50 10.26 -9.06 -3.46
N SER A 51 9.38 -8.94 -4.44
CA SER A 51 8.82 -10.09 -5.17
C SER A 51 9.91 -10.89 -5.90
N ASP A 52 10.99 -10.24 -6.35
CA ASP A 52 12.05 -10.90 -7.10
C ASP A 52 12.93 -11.77 -6.22
N ASN A 53 13.31 -11.30 -5.04
CA ASN A 53 14.13 -12.03 -4.08
C ASN A 53 13.29 -12.77 -3.04
N ARG A 54 11.96 -12.78 -3.20
CA ARG A 54 11.01 -13.48 -2.31
C ARG A 54 11.13 -13.09 -0.85
N ARG A 55 11.10 -11.77 -0.55
CA ARG A 55 11.25 -11.25 0.81
C ARG A 55 10.17 -10.24 1.13
N ILE A 56 9.71 -10.27 2.37
CA ILE A 56 8.81 -9.27 2.97
C ILE A 56 9.60 -8.59 4.08
N TYR A 57 9.75 -7.27 3.99
CA TYR A 57 10.36 -6.44 5.02
C TYR A 57 9.23 -5.79 5.82
N ILE A 58 9.20 -6.00 7.12
CA ILE A 58 8.14 -5.52 8.02
C ILE A 58 8.77 -4.66 9.09
N THR A 59 8.38 -3.40 9.18
CA THR A 59 8.83 -2.50 10.25
C THR A 59 8.08 -2.80 11.53
N HIS A 60 8.84 -3.04 12.62
CA HIS A 60 8.26 -3.44 13.88
C HIS A 60 9.13 -3.02 15.06
N ASN A 61 8.55 -2.26 15.99
CA ASN A 61 9.21 -1.78 17.22
C ASN A 61 10.51 -1.03 16.92
N ASN A 62 11.67 -1.66 17.10
CA ASN A 62 13.01 -1.09 16.87
C ASN A 62 13.80 -1.89 15.82
N SER A 63 13.11 -2.51 14.88
CA SER A 63 13.74 -3.40 13.90
C SER A 63 12.95 -3.50 12.60
N VAL A 64 13.57 -4.06 11.56
CA VAL A 64 12.89 -4.54 10.38
C VAL A 64 12.99 -6.05 10.35
N GLN A 65 11.87 -6.74 10.46
CA GLN A 65 11.79 -8.19 10.30
C GLN A 65 11.80 -8.55 8.82
N VAL A 66 12.57 -9.56 8.45
CA VAL A 66 12.64 -10.05 7.07
C VAL A 66 12.04 -11.45 7.02
N ILE A 67 10.96 -11.57 6.28
CA ILE A 67 10.18 -12.81 6.13
C ILE A 67 10.42 -13.37 4.74
N ASP A 68 10.63 -14.66 4.61
CA ASP A 68 10.61 -15.37 3.33
C ASP A 68 9.17 -15.41 2.80
N ALA A 69 8.93 -14.88 1.61
CA ALA A 69 7.58 -14.70 1.07
C ALA A 69 6.88 -16.01 0.66
N ASP A 70 7.64 -17.09 0.47
CA ASP A 70 7.09 -18.39 0.07
C ASP A 70 6.77 -19.26 1.28
N THR A 71 7.66 -19.27 2.27
CA THR A 71 7.51 -20.09 3.47
C THR A 71 6.89 -19.36 4.65
N LEU A 72 6.80 -18.03 4.58
CA LEU A 72 6.31 -17.10 5.61
C LEU A 72 7.09 -17.19 6.93
N LYS A 73 8.34 -17.65 6.88
CA LYS A 73 9.23 -17.76 8.04
C LYS A 73 10.11 -16.53 8.18
N LEU A 74 10.34 -16.12 9.41
CA LEU A 74 11.36 -15.11 9.72
C LEU A 74 12.74 -15.66 9.34
N ILE A 75 13.45 -14.96 8.45
CA ILE A 75 14.78 -15.33 7.96
C ILE A 75 15.89 -14.39 8.43
N GLY A 76 15.52 -13.27 8.99
CA GLY A 76 16.47 -12.32 9.55
C GLY A 76 15.80 -11.07 10.11
N THR A 77 16.63 -10.23 10.73
CA THR A 77 16.20 -8.96 11.33
C THR A 77 17.28 -7.92 11.11
N VAL A 78 16.87 -6.72 10.73
CA VAL A 78 17.72 -5.53 10.81
C VAL A 78 17.45 -4.89 12.15
N ASP A 79 18.41 -5.01 13.07
CA ASP A 79 18.29 -4.49 14.43
C ASP A 79 18.71 -3.01 14.52
N ASN A 80 18.33 -2.35 15.61
CA ASN A 80 18.67 -0.96 15.90
C ASN A 80 18.14 0.03 14.84
N VAL A 81 16.85 -0.11 14.50
CA VAL A 81 16.10 0.84 13.70
C VAL A 81 14.99 1.42 14.58
N PRO A 82 15.26 2.48 15.36
CA PRO A 82 14.28 3.04 16.29
C PRO A 82 13.07 3.63 15.55
N HIS A 83 11.85 3.31 15.95
CA HIS A 83 10.63 3.75 15.29
C HIS A 83 10.71 3.62 13.77
N PRO A 84 10.84 2.41 13.23
CA PRO A 84 10.94 2.22 11.78
C PRO A 84 9.59 2.40 11.12
N HIS A 85 9.57 3.07 9.96
CA HIS A 85 8.37 3.29 9.18
C HIS A 85 8.43 2.60 7.81
N GLY A 86 9.30 3.03 6.91
CA GLY A 86 9.40 2.53 5.55
C GLY A 86 10.71 1.80 5.26
N VAL A 87 10.68 0.94 4.23
CA VAL A 87 11.87 0.24 3.71
C VAL A 87 11.89 0.30 2.20
N VAL A 88 13.05 0.62 1.64
CA VAL A 88 13.35 0.46 0.21
C VAL A 88 14.60 -0.38 0.03
N PHE A 89 14.68 -1.12 -1.07
CA PHE A 89 15.84 -1.98 -1.37
C PHE A 89 16.38 -1.69 -2.77
N LEU A 90 17.70 -1.73 -2.88
CA LEU A 90 18.46 -1.54 -4.12
C LEU A 90 19.30 -2.81 -4.37
N PRO A 91 18.74 -3.85 -5.01
CA PRO A 91 19.40 -5.14 -5.18
C PRO A 91 20.73 -5.05 -5.93
N ASP A 92 20.82 -4.17 -6.93
CA ASP A 92 22.04 -3.96 -7.73
C ASP A 92 23.21 -3.43 -6.89
N MET A 93 22.91 -2.78 -5.75
CA MET A 93 23.89 -2.28 -4.79
C MET A 93 24.06 -3.21 -3.58
N GLY A 94 23.20 -4.22 -3.44
CA GLY A 94 23.15 -5.10 -2.29
C GLY A 94 22.69 -4.40 -0.99
N LYS A 95 22.06 -3.23 -1.08
CA LYS A 95 21.70 -2.37 0.04
C LYS A 95 20.19 -2.25 0.22
N GLY A 96 19.76 -2.20 1.48
CA GLY A 96 18.43 -1.75 1.90
C GLY A 96 18.56 -0.47 2.73
N TYR A 97 17.50 0.32 2.73
CA TYR A 97 17.38 1.57 3.49
C TYR A 97 16.07 1.53 4.26
N ALA A 98 16.15 1.73 5.57
CA ALA A 98 14.99 1.78 6.46
C ALA A 98 14.93 3.13 7.16
N THR A 99 13.78 3.80 7.11
CA THR A 99 13.57 5.03 7.88
C THR A 99 13.43 4.74 9.37
N SER A 100 13.87 5.71 10.15
CA SER A 100 13.78 5.73 11.62
C SER A 100 13.24 7.10 12.02
N GLY A 101 12.00 7.16 12.49
CA GLY A 101 11.32 8.43 12.78
C GLY A 101 11.91 9.18 13.95
N ASP A 102 12.48 8.49 14.92
CA ASP A 102 13.11 9.09 16.10
C ASP A 102 14.52 8.49 16.32
N PRO A 103 15.59 9.25 16.17
CA PRO A 103 15.70 10.72 16.12
C PRO A 103 15.55 11.37 14.74
N GLY A 104 15.25 10.63 13.69
CA GLY A 104 15.23 11.09 12.30
C GLY A 104 16.49 10.66 11.58
N SER A 105 16.49 9.41 11.09
CA SER A 105 17.63 8.85 10.37
C SER A 105 17.16 7.82 9.35
N VAL A 106 18.09 7.40 8.50
CA VAL A 106 17.93 6.27 7.59
C VAL A 106 19.02 5.26 7.87
N ILE A 107 18.64 4.06 8.23
CA ILE A 107 19.56 2.95 8.45
C ILE A 107 19.82 2.24 7.11
N VAL A 108 21.09 2.17 6.73
CA VAL A 108 21.56 1.41 5.58
C VAL A 108 21.94 0.01 6.03
N PHE A 109 21.45 -1.01 5.38
CA PHE A 109 21.72 -2.41 5.72
C PHE A 109 22.06 -3.27 4.50
N ASP A 110 22.79 -4.34 4.73
CA ASP A 110 23.16 -5.31 3.71
C ASP A 110 21.99 -6.27 3.44
N LEU A 111 21.56 -6.38 2.19
CA LEU A 111 20.40 -7.20 1.81
C LEU A 111 20.63 -8.71 1.98
N LYS A 112 21.87 -9.18 2.05
CA LYS A 112 22.19 -10.60 2.18
C LYS A 112 22.27 -11.04 3.64
N THR A 113 22.88 -10.20 4.48
CA THR A 113 23.19 -10.53 5.88
C THR A 113 22.27 -9.82 6.88
N PHE A 114 21.49 -8.84 6.43
CA PHE A 114 20.62 -7.94 7.22
C PHE A 114 21.39 -7.10 8.26
N LYS A 115 22.71 -7.02 8.13
CA LYS A 115 23.54 -6.24 9.04
C LYS A 115 23.48 -4.76 8.73
N HIS A 116 23.40 -3.97 9.77
CA HIS A 116 23.57 -2.53 9.72
C HIS A 116 24.94 -2.18 9.11
N LEU A 117 24.96 -1.34 8.09
CA LEU A 117 26.15 -0.84 7.39
C LEU A 117 26.50 0.58 7.84
N SER A 118 25.53 1.48 7.82
CA SER A 118 25.70 2.88 8.22
C SER A 118 24.36 3.51 8.60
N GLU A 119 24.44 4.66 9.25
CA GLU A 119 23.29 5.50 9.59
C GLU A 119 23.48 6.88 8.95
N ILE A 120 22.43 7.37 8.32
CA ILE A 120 22.39 8.67 7.64
C ILE A 120 21.43 9.55 8.43
N SER A 121 21.89 10.70 8.92
CA SER A 121 20.99 11.67 9.56
C SER A 121 20.00 12.21 8.53
N ALA A 122 18.73 12.11 8.82
CA ALA A 122 17.62 12.68 8.06
C ALA A 122 16.89 13.71 8.92
N SER A 123 15.74 14.18 8.46
CA SER A 123 14.89 15.05 9.28
C SER A 123 14.06 14.22 10.26
N LYS A 124 13.57 14.88 11.32
CA LYS A 124 12.71 14.24 12.30
C LYS A 124 11.45 13.70 11.63
N ASP A 125 11.02 12.52 12.08
CA ASP A 125 9.88 11.80 11.54
C ASP A 125 10.10 11.43 10.05
N ALA A 126 11.32 10.89 9.76
CA ALA A 126 11.60 10.24 8.50
C ALA A 126 10.68 9.03 8.37
N ASP A 127 9.65 9.15 7.56
CA ASP A 127 8.53 8.22 7.47
C ASP A 127 8.60 7.41 6.18
N VAL A 128 7.97 7.88 5.13
CA VAL A 128 7.96 7.20 3.82
C VAL A 128 9.32 7.33 3.15
N ILE A 129 9.76 6.25 2.51
CA ILE A 129 11.01 6.21 1.74
C ILE A 129 10.76 5.56 0.38
N ILE A 130 11.28 6.17 -0.66
CA ILE A 130 11.21 5.64 -2.02
C ILE A 130 12.59 5.68 -2.69
N TYR A 131 12.79 4.83 -3.69
CA TYR A 131 13.89 4.95 -4.64
C TYR A 131 13.33 5.42 -5.98
N ASP A 132 13.83 6.54 -6.47
CA ASP A 132 13.50 7.01 -7.83
C ASP A 132 14.57 6.57 -8.82
N LYS A 133 14.18 5.66 -9.71
CA LYS A 133 15.11 5.09 -10.70
C LYS A 133 15.60 6.13 -11.70
N ALA A 134 14.83 7.17 -12.00
CA ALA A 134 15.21 8.18 -13.00
C ALA A 134 16.30 9.12 -12.49
N SER A 135 16.22 9.55 -11.24
CA SER A 135 17.28 10.36 -10.60
C SER A 135 18.40 9.53 -9.98
N GLY A 136 18.12 8.25 -9.67
CA GLY A 136 19.04 7.37 -8.95
C GLY A 136 19.10 7.68 -7.45
N HIS A 137 18.17 8.44 -6.91
CA HIS A 137 18.18 8.87 -5.51
C HIS A 137 17.21 8.07 -4.63
N VAL A 138 17.60 7.89 -3.39
CA VAL A 138 16.68 7.51 -2.30
C VAL A 138 16.15 8.81 -1.69
N VAL A 139 14.84 8.87 -1.49
CA VAL A 139 14.15 10.06 -0.99
C VAL A 139 13.26 9.68 0.17
N THR A 140 13.40 10.36 1.31
CA THR A 140 12.45 10.26 2.42
C THR A 140 11.45 11.41 2.36
N PHE A 141 10.28 11.17 2.94
CA PHE A 141 9.24 12.15 3.16
C PHE A 141 9.01 12.22 4.67
N ASP A 142 9.33 13.39 5.25
CA ASP A 142 9.54 13.56 6.68
C ASP A 142 8.35 14.35 7.27
N GLY A 143 7.37 13.63 7.86
CA GLY A 143 6.04 14.13 8.20
C GLY A 143 6.03 15.34 9.14
N ASP A 144 6.58 15.18 10.36
CA ASP A 144 6.64 16.25 11.37
C ASP A 144 7.48 17.46 10.89
N SER A 145 8.56 17.19 10.16
CA SER A 145 9.48 18.20 9.65
C SER A 145 8.97 18.93 8.42
N LYS A 146 7.96 18.38 7.75
CA LYS A 146 7.38 18.91 6.49
C LYS A 146 8.44 19.16 5.42
N ASN A 147 9.31 18.18 5.22
CA ASN A 147 10.35 18.26 4.20
C ASN A 147 10.62 16.88 3.59
N SER A 148 11.55 16.82 2.65
CA SER A 148 12.10 15.60 2.08
C SER A 148 13.62 15.62 2.21
N THR A 149 14.21 14.47 2.57
CA THR A 149 15.65 14.26 2.58
C THR A 149 16.06 13.41 1.37
N VAL A 150 16.97 13.92 0.56
CA VAL A 150 17.47 13.26 -0.66
C VAL A 150 18.83 12.66 -0.41
N ILE A 151 18.97 11.39 -0.66
CA ILE A 151 20.19 10.61 -0.39
C ILE A 151 20.75 10.06 -1.71
N ASP A 152 22.06 10.24 -1.91
CA ASP A 152 22.80 9.54 -2.95
C ASP A 152 23.20 8.14 -2.47
N PRO A 153 22.66 7.05 -3.01
CA PRO A 153 22.94 5.70 -2.56
C PRO A 153 24.35 5.21 -2.94
N ALA A 154 25.05 5.89 -3.82
CA ALA A 154 26.43 5.55 -4.16
C ALA A 154 27.39 5.95 -3.04
N THR A 155 27.07 7.02 -2.32
CA THR A 155 27.94 7.58 -1.25
C THR A 155 27.31 7.44 0.14
N ASP A 156 26.03 7.06 0.26
CA ASP A 156 25.22 7.06 1.48
C ASP A 156 25.21 8.42 2.19
N LYS A 157 25.08 9.51 1.40
CA LYS A 157 25.08 10.88 1.95
C LYS A 157 23.83 11.63 1.54
N VAL A 158 23.36 12.46 2.45
CA VAL A 158 22.35 13.48 2.13
C VAL A 158 22.97 14.49 1.15
N ILE A 159 22.32 14.68 0.02
CA ILE A 159 22.71 15.64 -1.01
C ILE A 159 21.81 16.88 -1.02
N GLN A 160 20.60 16.75 -0.48
CA GLN A 160 19.65 17.86 -0.39
C GLN A 160 18.60 17.60 0.68
N THR A 161 18.10 18.66 1.31
CA THR A 161 16.86 18.66 2.10
C THR A 161 15.96 19.75 1.53
N VAL A 162 14.67 19.44 1.32
CA VAL A 162 13.72 20.31 0.62
C VAL A 162 12.47 20.50 1.46
N ASP A 163 12.16 21.74 1.81
CA ASP A 163 10.93 22.06 2.52
C ASP A 163 9.70 21.84 1.62
N LEU A 164 8.67 21.22 2.20
CA LEU A 164 7.39 20.98 1.56
C LEU A 164 6.31 21.90 2.14
N PRO A 165 5.27 22.26 1.37
CA PRO A 165 4.26 23.22 1.82
C PRO A 165 3.22 22.62 2.80
N GLY A 166 3.38 21.38 3.21
CA GLY A 166 2.51 20.67 4.14
C GLY A 166 3.16 19.38 4.62
N ALA A 167 2.51 18.65 5.52
CA ALA A 167 2.97 17.35 5.98
C ALA A 167 2.86 16.33 4.84
N PRO A 168 3.99 15.77 4.37
CA PRO A 168 3.98 14.71 3.37
C PRO A 168 3.49 13.39 3.98
N GLU A 169 2.95 12.55 3.14
CA GLU A 169 2.55 11.18 3.42
C GLU A 169 3.14 10.25 2.37
N VAL A 170 2.35 9.28 1.85
CA VAL A 170 2.86 8.35 0.85
C VAL A 170 3.14 9.06 -0.48
N ALA A 171 4.35 8.82 -0.98
CA ALA A 171 4.82 9.29 -2.27
C ALA A 171 5.08 8.14 -3.26
N VAL A 172 4.96 8.43 -4.55
CA VAL A 172 5.27 7.50 -5.64
C VAL A 172 6.12 8.16 -6.71
N SER A 173 6.98 7.37 -7.36
CA SER A 173 7.76 7.78 -8.54
C SER A 173 7.09 7.29 -9.81
N ASP A 174 7.10 8.11 -10.87
CA ASP A 174 6.70 7.65 -12.20
C ASP A 174 7.83 6.93 -12.97
N GLY A 175 9.02 6.84 -12.37
CA GLY A 175 10.22 6.26 -13.00
C GLY A 175 10.71 7.01 -14.24
N LYS A 176 10.14 8.18 -14.53
CA LYS A 176 10.41 9.01 -15.71
C LYS A 176 10.87 10.42 -15.36
N GLY A 177 11.10 10.67 -14.06
CA GLY A 177 11.66 11.91 -13.55
C GLY A 177 10.68 12.77 -12.72
N TYR A 178 9.55 12.22 -12.30
CA TYR A 178 8.66 12.91 -11.38
C TYR A 178 8.25 12.04 -10.20
N LEU A 179 8.18 12.69 -9.04
CA LEU A 179 7.56 12.14 -7.84
C LEU A 179 6.20 12.80 -7.64
N TYR A 180 5.30 12.06 -7.04
CA TYR A 180 4.00 12.57 -6.59
C TYR A 180 3.87 12.24 -5.11
N ASP A 181 3.44 13.21 -4.32
CA ASP A 181 3.35 13.10 -2.88
C ASP A 181 2.00 13.63 -2.38
N ASN A 182 1.35 12.87 -1.51
CA ASN A 182 0.19 13.31 -0.77
C ASN A 182 0.61 14.28 0.33
N LEU A 183 0.01 15.46 0.36
CA LEU A 183 0.12 16.39 1.50
C LEU A 183 -1.15 16.26 2.35
N GLU A 184 -1.06 15.51 3.46
CA GLU A 184 -2.21 15.22 4.30
C GLU A 184 -2.87 16.49 4.84
N SER A 185 -2.07 17.35 5.48
CA SER A 185 -2.54 18.58 6.11
C SER A 185 -3.21 19.56 5.13
N GLU A 186 -2.83 19.50 3.85
CA GLU A 186 -3.29 20.42 2.81
C GLU A 186 -4.39 19.83 1.91
N SER A 187 -4.65 18.52 2.02
CA SER A 187 -5.54 17.78 1.11
C SER A 187 -5.20 18.03 -0.36
N LYS A 188 -3.92 17.85 -0.69
CA LYS A 188 -3.36 18.07 -2.02
C LYS A 188 -2.46 16.93 -2.45
N ILE A 189 -2.22 16.83 -3.76
CA ILE A 189 -1.08 16.12 -4.32
C ILE A 189 -0.14 17.12 -4.92
N ILE A 190 1.15 17.01 -4.63
CA ILE A 190 2.21 17.76 -5.29
C ILE A 190 2.94 16.88 -6.31
N LYS A 191 3.39 17.50 -7.38
CA LYS A 191 4.27 16.88 -8.38
C LYS A 191 5.64 17.52 -8.27
N ILE A 192 6.66 16.71 -8.06
CA ILE A 192 8.05 17.12 -7.81
C ILE A 192 8.89 16.61 -8.98
N ASP A 193 9.77 17.44 -9.51
CA ASP A 193 10.84 17.04 -10.43
C ASP A 193 11.89 16.26 -9.63
N ALA A 194 12.08 15.00 -9.94
CA ALA A 194 12.90 14.08 -9.13
C ALA A 194 14.41 14.41 -9.14
N GLN A 195 14.89 15.11 -10.18
CA GLN A 195 16.31 15.48 -10.29
C GLN A 195 16.63 16.75 -9.49
N THR A 196 15.71 17.73 -9.51
CA THR A 196 15.92 19.05 -8.90
C THR A 196 15.20 19.20 -7.57
N MET A 197 14.32 18.27 -7.24
CA MET A 197 13.39 18.30 -6.11
C MET A 197 12.48 19.55 -6.06
N LYS A 198 12.27 20.20 -7.18
CA LYS A 198 11.37 21.35 -7.29
C LYS A 198 9.93 20.90 -7.46
N ILE A 199 9.05 21.48 -6.67
CA ILE A 199 7.60 21.31 -6.85
C ILE A 199 7.20 22.00 -8.16
N THR A 200 6.73 21.22 -9.12
CA THR A 200 6.32 21.71 -10.44
C THR A 200 4.82 21.96 -10.54
N LYS A 201 4.04 21.23 -9.75
CA LYS A 201 2.58 21.37 -9.65
C LYS A 201 2.10 21.09 -8.23
N SER A 202 0.94 21.66 -7.88
CA SER A 202 0.19 21.35 -6.68
C SER A 202 -1.29 21.34 -7.05
N TRP A 203 -1.99 20.26 -6.73
CA TRP A 203 -3.38 20.05 -7.11
C TRP A 203 -4.26 19.75 -5.90
N PRO A 204 -5.40 20.44 -5.75
CA PRO A 204 -6.37 20.10 -4.73
C PRO A 204 -6.98 18.73 -5.00
N LEU A 205 -7.21 17.97 -3.94
CA LEU A 205 -7.73 16.59 -4.02
C LEU A 205 -9.25 16.52 -3.86
N ALA A 206 -9.91 17.65 -3.61
CA ALA A 206 -11.36 17.67 -3.38
C ALA A 206 -12.14 16.83 -4.42
N PRO A 207 -13.11 16.02 -3.95
CA PRO A 207 -13.69 15.96 -2.60
C PRO A 207 -12.91 15.11 -1.57
N GLY A 208 -11.77 14.50 -1.94
CA GLY A 208 -10.90 13.81 -0.98
C GLY A 208 -10.29 14.77 0.03
N ALA A 209 -10.11 14.32 1.26
CA ALA A 209 -9.51 15.08 2.35
C ALA A 209 -8.59 14.21 3.20
N SER A 210 -7.51 14.82 3.69
CA SER A 210 -6.46 14.12 4.45
C SER A 210 -6.00 12.84 3.73
N PRO A 211 -5.32 12.97 2.57
CA PRO A 211 -4.81 11.83 1.82
C PRO A 211 -3.65 11.16 2.57
N SER A 212 -3.62 9.84 2.59
CA SER A 212 -2.53 9.04 3.15
C SER A 212 -1.95 8.11 2.09
N GLY A 213 -2.53 6.95 1.82
CA GLY A 213 -2.03 6.02 0.81
C GLY A 213 -2.04 6.60 -0.61
N LEU A 214 -0.99 6.32 -1.39
CA LEU A 214 -0.88 6.73 -2.80
C LEU A 214 -0.30 5.60 -3.65
N SER A 215 -0.91 5.35 -4.80
CA SER A 215 -0.36 4.46 -5.84
C SER A 215 -0.60 5.04 -7.23
N MET A 216 0.04 4.45 -8.26
CA MET A 216 -0.01 5.00 -9.60
C MET A 216 -0.12 3.92 -10.67
N ASP A 217 -1.02 4.11 -11.63
CA ASP A 217 -0.97 3.48 -12.94
C ASP A 217 -0.03 4.29 -13.85
N LEU A 218 1.13 3.71 -14.13
CA LEU A 218 2.17 4.34 -14.94
C LEU A 218 1.83 4.39 -16.43
N GLU A 219 1.00 3.49 -16.92
CA GLU A 219 0.60 3.41 -18.32
C GLU A 219 -0.41 4.52 -18.64
N ASN A 220 -1.47 4.62 -17.85
CA ASN A 220 -2.54 5.58 -18.08
C ASN A 220 -2.36 6.91 -17.36
N ASN A 221 -1.27 7.05 -16.56
CA ASN A 221 -0.97 8.24 -15.76
C ASN A 221 -2.14 8.57 -14.81
N ARG A 222 -2.52 7.62 -13.98
CA ARG A 222 -3.53 7.78 -12.93
C ARG A 222 -2.91 7.64 -11.56
N LEU A 223 -3.24 8.55 -10.69
CA LEU A 223 -2.92 8.49 -9.27
C LEU A 223 -4.16 8.01 -8.51
N PHE A 224 -3.95 7.14 -7.55
CA PHE A 224 -4.97 6.59 -6.67
C PHE A 224 -4.64 7.00 -5.25
N SER A 225 -5.33 8.01 -4.74
CA SER A 225 -5.11 8.58 -3.41
C SER A 225 -6.22 8.15 -2.45
N GLY A 226 -5.86 7.36 -1.45
CA GLY A 226 -6.74 6.98 -0.34
C GLY A 226 -6.81 8.10 0.68
N CYS A 227 -8.02 8.53 1.03
CA CYS A 227 -8.26 9.68 1.89
C CYS A 227 -9.00 9.28 3.17
N HIS A 228 -8.66 9.93 4.29
CA HIS A 228 -9.27 9.64 5.60
C HIS A 228 -10.78 9.94 5.67
N ASN A 229 -11.31 10.74 4.74
CA ASN A 229 -12.75 10.92 4.60
C ASN A 229 -13.44 9.79 3.80
N GLN A 230 -12.82 8.60 3.75
CA GLN A 230 -13.37 7.36 3.19
C GLN A 230 -13.59 7.42 1.67
N LEU A 231 -12.72 8.11 0.97
CA LEU A 231 -12.73 8.19 -0.48
C LEU A 231 -11.39 7.74 -1.04
N LEU A 232 -11.43 6.93 -2.09
CA LEU A 232 -10.33 6.82 -3.05
C LEU A 232 -10.56 7.87 -4.14
N VAL A 233 -9.60 8.75 -4.34
CA VAL A 233 -9.62 9.74 -5.43
C VAL A 233 -8.75 9.24 -6.57
N VAL A 234 -9.33 9.11 -7.75
CA VAL A 234 -8.61 8.85 -8.99
C VAL A 234 -8.30 10.18 -9.67
N MET A 235 -7.02 10.49 -9.86
CA MET A 235 -6.56 11.75 -10.44
C MET A 235 -5.70 11.54 -11.67
N ASN A 236 -5.84 12.40 -12.66
CA ASN A 236 -4.95 12.42 -13.83
C ASN A 236 -3.62 13.09 -13.47
N ALA A 237 -2.53 12.34 -13.47
CA ALA A 237 -1.19 12.79 -13.10
C ALA A 237 -0.55 13.83 -14.07
N LYS A 238 -1.14 14.08 -15.24
CA LYS A 238 -0.65 15.10 -16.18
C LYS A 238 -1.19 16.49 -15.87
N ASN A 239 -2.43 16.58 -15.37
CA ASN A 239 -3.13 17.86 -15.21
C ASN A 239 -3.83 18.06 -13.86
N GLY A 240 -3.80 17.07 -12.95
CA GLY A 240 -4.41 17.17 -11.64
C GLY A 240 -5.95 17.11 -11.64
N LYS A 241 -6.57 16.73 -12.75
CA LYS A 241 -8.03 16.61 -12.81
C LYS A 241 -8.48 15.34 -12.09
N VAL A 242 -9.40 15.47 -11.14
CA VAL A 242 -10.10 14.31 -10.55
C VAL A 242 -10.96 13.66 -11.61
N VAL A 243 -10.77 12.36 -11.80
CA VAL A 243 -11.45 11.54 -12.81
C VAL A 243 -12.69 10.89 -12.20
N GLN A 244 -12.54 10.27 -11.03
CA GLN A 244 -13.60 9.58 -10.32
C GLN A 244 -13.26 9.52 -8.82
N THR A 245 -14.27 9.33 -7.98
CA THR A 245 -14.10 8.98 -6.58
C THR A 245 -14.91 7.73 -6.26
N LEU A 246 -14.37 6.89 -5.36
CA LEU A 246 -15.02 5.66 -4.92
C LEU A 246 -14.99 5.59 -3.38
N PRO A 247 -16.01 4.98 -2.75
CA PRO A 247 -15.98 4.76 -1.31
C PRO A 247 -14.95 3.68 -0.94
N ILE A 248 -14.22 3.90 0.15
CA ILE A 248 -13.32 2.95 0.79
C ILE A 248 -13.59 2.88 2.29
N GLY A 249 -12.93 1.97 3.02
CA GLY A 249 -13.05 1.89 4.47
C GLY A 249 -12.43 3.09 5.19
N LYS A 250 -12.51 3.07 6.54
CA LYS A 250 -11.98 4.14 7.40
C LYS A 250 -10.50 3.94 7.69
N SER A 251 -9.80 5.07 7.92
CA SER A 251 -8.40 5.05 8.33
C SER A 251 -7.51 4.29 7.34
N VAL A 252 -7.65 4.63 6.06
CA VAL A 252 -6.78 4.11 5.01
C VAL A 252 -5.35 4.59 5.23
N ASP A 253 -4.39 3.72 4.94
CA ASP A 253 -2.97 4.05 5.01
C ASP A 253 -2.20 3.49 3.80
N GLY A 254 -2.59 2.33 3.32
CA GLY A 254 -2.01 1.70 2.14
C GLY A 254 -2.94 1.72 0.94
N THR A 255 -2.38 2.06 -0.23
CA THR A 255 -3.00 1.80 -1.53
C THR A 255 -1.97 1.15 -2.45
N TYR A 256 -2.44 0.28 -3.32
CA TYR A 256 -1.59 -0.36 -4.32
C TYR A 256 -2.38 -0.53 -5.62
N PHE A 257 -1.69 -0.40 -6.76
CA PHE A 257 -2.23 -0.71 -8.08
C PHE A 257 -1.47 -1.88 -8.69
N ASP A 258 -2.17 -2.96 -9.01
CA ASP A 258 -1.64 -4.07 -9.77
C ASP A 258 -1.95 -3.88 -11.26
N PRO A 259 -0.94 -3.55 -12.09
CA PRO A 259 -1.15 -3.36 -13.52
C PRO A 259 -1.53 -4.65 -14.26
N ALA A 260 -1.14 -5.83 -13.74
CA ALA A 260 -1.42 -7.11 -14.39
C ALA A 260 -2.91 -7.46 -14.34
N SER A 261 -3.59 -7.11 -13.26
CA SER A 261 -5.03 -7.35 -13.10
C SER A 261 -5.87 -6.08 -13.18
N ALA A 262 -5.28 -4.92 -13.44
CA ALA A 262 -5.92 -3.60 -13.41
C ALA A 262 -6.71 -3.39 -12.10
N THR A 263 -6.11 -3.77 -10.96
CA THR A 263 -6.79 -3.77 -9.66
C THR A 263 -6.13 -2.79 -8.70
N ILE A 264 -6.94 -1.94 -8.08
CA ILE A 264 -6.54 -1.06 -6.99
C ILE A 264 -6.98 -1.69 -5.67
N PHE A 265 -6.07 -1.72 -4.70
CA PHE A 265 -6.32 -2.13 -3.33
C PHE A 265 -6.22 -0.92 -2.40
N SER A 266 -7.07 -0.88 -1.39
CA SER A 266 -6.98 0.07 -0.29
C SER A 266 -7.14 -0.67 1.02
N SER A 267 -6.10 -0.68 1.85
CA SER A 267 -6.12 -1.27 3.18
C SER A 267 -6.57 -0.24 4.20
N ASN A 268 -7.56 -0.59 5.00
CA ASN A 268 -8.27 0.33 5.85
C ASN A 268 -8.22 -0.13 7.31
N GLY A 269 -7.95 0.79 8.23
CA GLY A 269 -7.79 0.50 9.66
C GLY A 269 -9.06 0.01 10.35
N ASP A 270 -10.22 0.15 9.72
CA ASP A 270 -11.48 -0.42 10.21
C ASP A 270 -11.60 -1.94 10.00
N GLY A 271 -10.57 -2.57 9.46
CA GLY A 271 -10.52 -4.01 9.21
C GLY A 271 -11.12 -4.40 7.88
N THR A 272 -10.97 -3.58 6.86
CA THR A 272 -11.40 -3.90 5.50
C THR A 272 -10.26 -3.71 4.49
N LEU A 273 -10.27 -4.53 3.44
CA LEU A 273 -9.50 -4.32 2.20
C LEU A 273 -10.50 -4.04 1.08
N THR A 274 -10.49 -2.81 0.59
CA THR A 274 -11.33 -2.43 -0.55
C THR A 274 -10.61 -2.80 -1.85
N VAL A 275 -11.32 -3.50 -2.75
CA VAL A 275 -10.83 -3.95 -4.05
C VAL A 275 -11.61 -3.23 -5.14
N ILE A 276 -10.90 -2.52 -6.02
CA ILE A 276 -11.48 -1.72 -7.09
C ILE A 276 -10.83 -2.16 -8.41
N HIS A 277 -11.62 -2.31 -9.45
CA HIS A 277 -11.13 -2.61 -10.80
C HIS A 277 -11.12 -1.36 -11.67
N GLU A 278 -10.03 -1.17 -12.42
CA GLU A 278 -9.94 -0.17 -13.48
C GLU A 278 -10.54 -0.75 -14.77
N ASP A 279 -11.81 -0.45 -15.05
CA ASP A 279 -12.48 -0.89 -16.29
C ASP A 279 -11.90 -0.19 -17.53
N SER A 280 -11.46 1.03 -17.35
CA SER A 280 -10.72 1.85 -18.31
C SER A 280 -10.05 3.01 -17.57
N PRO A 281 -9.14 3.76 -18.20
CA PRO A 281 -8.47 4.90 -17.57
C PRO A 281 -9.41 6.00 -17.02
N ASN A 282 -10.69 5.94 -17.33
CA ASN A 282 -11.68 6.91 -16.89
C ASN A 282 -12.90 6.28 -16.19
N LYS A 283 -12.86 4.97 -15.92
CA LYS A 283 -13.98 4.27 -15.29
C LYS A 283 -13.46 3.20 -14.34
N TYR A 284 -13.95 3.22 -13.11
CA TYR A 284 -13.53 2.35 -12.02
C TYR A 284 -14.75 1.77 -11.32
N THR A 285 -14.68 0.50 -10.96
CA THR A 285 -15.78 -0.22 -10.30
C THR A 285 -15.31 -0.81 -8.99
N LEU A 286 -16.03 -0.51 -7.90
CA LEU A 286 -15.85 -1.20 -6.63
C LEU A 286 -16.27 -2.66 -6.80
N VAL A 287 -15.31 -3.57 -6.62
CA VAL A 287 -15.54 -5.03 -6.78
C VAL A 287 -16.04 -5.62 -5.47
N GLU A 288 -15.30 -5.40 -4.38
CA GLU A 288 -15.62 -5.97 -3.08
C GLU A 288 -14.95 -5.20 -1.93
N ASN A 289 -15.49 -5.39 -0.73
CA ASN A 289 -14.80 -5.06 0.53
C ASN A 289 -14.56 -6.36 1.28
N VAL A 290 -13.31 -6.77 1.37
CA VAL A 290 -12.91 -7.99 2.06
C VAL A 290 -12.76 -7.69 3.54
N GLN A 291 -13.38 -8.50 4.39
CA GLN A 291 -13.20 -8.37 5.84
C GLN A 291 -11.79 -8.84 6.22
N THR A 292 -11.03 -7.94 6.82
CA THR A 292 -9.71 -8.18 7.41
C THR A 292 -9.78 -8.03 8.94
N GLU A 293 -8.76 -7.44 9.55
CA GLU A 293 -8.74 -7.18 10.99
C GLU A 293 -8.50 -5.70 11.30
N GLU A 294 -9.07 -5.22 12.39
CA GLU A 294 -8.87 -3.84 12.85
C GLU A 294 -7.39 -3.51 12.95
N GLY A 295 -7.00 -2.35 12.43
CA GLY A 295 -5.62 -1.88 12.43
C GLY A 295 -4.75 -2.42 11.31
N ALA A 296 -5.24 -3.31 10.45
CA ALA A 296 -4.54 -3.79 9.25
C ALA A 296 -4.60 -2.73 8.13
N LYS A 297 -3.95 -1.60 8.33
CA LYS A 297 -4.08 -0.40 7.49
C LYS A 297 -2.96 -0.22 6.47
N THR A 298 -1.77 -0.74 6.73
CA THR A 298 -0.63 -0.75 5.80
C THR A 298 -0.58 -2.06 5.04
N MET A 299 -0.12 -2.02 3.79
CA MET A 299 -0.13 -3.19 2.92
C MET A 299 1.10 -3.28 2.01
N ALA A 300 1.39 -4.51 1.57
CA ALA A 300 2.26 -4.75 0.43
C ALA A 300 1.63 -5.79 -0.50
N PHE A 301 1.98 -5.73 -1.77
CA PHE A 301 1.47 -6.64 -2.80
C PHE A 301 2.61 -7.44 -3.44
N ASP A 302 2.46 -8.74 -3.53
CA ASP A 302 3.40 -9.60 -4.25
C ASP A 302 2.93 -9.81 -5.69
N SER A 303 3.59 -9.17 -6.62
CA SER A 303 3.25 -9.24 -8.04
C SER A 303 3.42 -10.63 -8.67
N LYS A 304 4.16 -11.54 -8.04
CA LYS A 304 4.36 -12.91 -8.54
C LYS A 304 3.21 -13.85 -8.15
N THR A 305 2.64 -13.66 -6.99
CA THR A 305 1.58 -14.55 -6.48
C THR A 305 0.20 -13.91 -6.48
N GLY A 306 0.12 -12.58 -6.58
CA GLY A 306 -1.10 -11.81 -6.39
C GLY A 306 -1.55 -11.73 -4.94
N HIS A 307 -0.69 -12.09 -3.98
CA HIS A 307 -1.00 -11.99 -2.56
C HIS A 307 -0.91 -10.54 -2.07
N VAL A 308 -1.85 -10.18 -1.22
CA VAL A 308 -1.81 -8.96 -0.41
C VAL A 308 -1.37 -9.33 1.00
N PHE A 309 -0.36 -8.66 1.51
CA PHE A 309 0.13 -8.81 2.87
C PHE A 309 -0.28 -7.60 3.71
N LEU A 310 -0.80 -7.85 4.90
CA LEU A 310 -1.16 -6.83 5.88
C LEU A 310 -0.58 -7.23 7.23
N THR A 311 -0.20 -6.25 8.04
CA THR A 311 0.20 -6.50 9.44
C THR A 311 -0.82 -5.92 10.39
N THR A 312 -1.08 -6.60 11.49
CA THR A 312 -1.90 -6.08 12.59
C THR A 312 -1.57 -6.77 13.92
N ALA A 313 -2.13 -6.24 14.99
CA ALA A 313 -2.08 -6.80 16.33
C ALA A 313 -3.37 -6.47 17.07
N GLN A 314 -3.77 -7.32 18.01
CA GLN A 314 -4.91 -7.04 18.86
C GLN A 314 -4.63 -5.83 19.76
N ARG A 315 -5.67 -5.03 19.98
CA ARG A 315 -5.60 -3.85 20.85
C ARG A 315 -6.52 -4.05 22.05
N GLY A 316 -6.02 -3.68 23.23
CA GLY A 316 -6.79 -3.67 24.45
C GLY A 316 -7.94 -2.65 24.42
N GLU A 317 -8.65 -2.53 25.53
CA GLU A 317 -9.68 -1.52 25.70
C GLU A 317 -9.13 -0.10 25.55
N ALA A 318 -9.97 0.81 25.06
CA ALA A 318 -9.60 2.21 24.97
C ALA A 318 -9.46 2.77 26.40
N PRO A 319 -8.33 3.42 26.74
CA PRO A 319 -8.21 4.10 28.02
C PRO A 319 -9.27 5.22 28.14
N THR A 320 -9.65 5.54 29.36
CA THR A 320 -10.58 6.66 29.60
C THR A 320 -9.96 7.98 29.12
N PRO A 321 -10.63 8.74 28.24
CA PRO A 321 -10.15 10.04 27.81
C PRO A 321 -9.92 10.98 29.00
N THR A 322 -8.83 11.76 28.94
CA THR A 322 -8.53 12.83 29.88
C THR A 322 -8.55 14.19 29.20
N LYS A 323 -8.39 15.27 29.95
CA LYS A 323 -8.27 16.62 29.33
C LYS A 323 -6.97 16.76 28.56
N GLU A 324 -5.91 16.13 29.06
CA GLU A 324 -4.56 16.13 28.47
C GLU A 324 -4.44 15.18 27.29
N ASP A 325 -5.16 14.05 27.31
CA ASP A 325 -5.26 13.08 26.23
C ASP A 325 -6.72 12.74 25.93
N PRO A 326 -7.38 13.55 25.09
CA PRO A 326 -8.81 13.37 24.77
C PRO A 326 -9.08 12.16 23.85
N LYS A 327 -8.03 11.58 23.23
CA LYS A 327 -8.12 10.41 22.34
C LYS A 327 -6.98 9.43 22.60
N PRO A 328 -6.95 8.78 23.79
CA PRO A 328 -5.84 7.92 24.15
C PRO A 328 -5.75 6.71 23.22
N LYS A 329 -4.52 6.41 22.78
CA LYS A 329 -4.28 5.26 21.91
C LYS A 329 -4.46 3.96 22.69
N ARG A 330 -5.18 3.01 22.10
CA ARG A 330 -5.32 1.64 22.63
C ARG A 330 -3.96 0.94 22.59
N LYS A 331 -3.59 0.27 23.68
CA LYS A 331 -2.32 -0.49 23.75
C LYS A 331 -2.42 -1.79 22.95
N ILE A 332 -1.36 -2.12 22.27
CA ILE A 332 -1.20 -3.43 21.61
C ILE A 332 -1.09 -4.51 22.70
N ILE A 333 -1.80 -5.61 22.51
CA ILE A 333 -1.71 -6.78 23.40
C ILE A 333 -0.45 -7.56 23.02
N PRO A 334 0.48 -7.79 23.97
CA PRO A 334 1.72 -8.54 23.70
C PRO A 334 1.45 -9.93 23.11
N GLY A 335 2.33 -10.37 22.20
CA GLY A 335 2.25 -11.69 21.56
C GLY A 335 1.14 -11.83 20.52
N THR A 336 0.46 -10.74 20.11
CA THR A 336 -0.64 -10.79 19.13
C THR A 336 -0.26 -10.23 17.76
N PHE A 337 0.96 -9.77 17.57
CA PHE A 337 1.44 -9.27 16.29
C PHE A 337 1.48 -10.38 15.25
N HIS A 338 0.91 -10.15 14.08
CA HIS A 338 0.85 -11.15 13.02
C HIS A 338 0.72 -10.55 11.63
N LEU A 339 1.08 -11.36 10.64
CA LEU A 339 0.93 -11.11 9.22
C LEU A 339 -0.34 -11.79 8.71
N LEU A 340 -1.17 -11.07 7.99
CA LEU A 340 -2.28 -11.60 7.20
C LEU A 340 -1.82 -11.77 5.76
N VAL A 341 -2.09 -12.94 5.19
CA VAL A 341 -1.90 -13.22 3.77
C VAL A 341 -3.26 -13.34 3.12
N LEU A 342 -3.54 -12.47 2.17
CA LEU A 342 -4.78 -12.49 1.42
C LEU A 342 -4.52 -12.87 -0.04
N GLY A 343 -5.49 -13.56 -0.63
CA GLY A 343 -5.45 -13.97 -2.04
C GLY A 343 -6.82 -14.48 -2.49
N LYS A 344 -6.93 -14.86 -3.75
CA LYS A 344 -8.14 -15.43 -4.36
C LYS A 344 -8.25 -16.93 -4.16
#